data_8580dd206417ab419809767c30aa5d10
#
_entry.id   8580dd206417ab419809767c30aa5d10
#
_cell.length_a   1.000
_cell.length_b   1.000
_cell.length_c   1.000
_cell.angle_alpha   90.00
_cell.angle_beta   90.00
_cell.angle_gamma   90.00
#
_symmetry.space_group_name_H-M   'P 1'
#
loop_
_entity.id
_entity.type
_entity.pdbx_description
1 polymer ?
#
loop_
_entity_poly.entity_id
_entity_poly.type
_entity_poly.pdbx_seq_one_letter_code
_entity_poly.pdbx_strand_id
1 'polypeptide(L)'
;RVFFYIPSKKEINTMDSGLIGKVEKAKRYAEDRHRFHFNQFELDFHGDNSEHHVSYDKGVFNCDCEFFLTHRRCGHSMALEILLKDMIVETVQS
;
A
#
# COMPACT_ATOMS: atom_id res chain seq x y z
N ARG A 1 0.27 9.49 1.43
CA ARG A 1 -0.95 8.88 0.85
C ARG A 1 -0.59 7.96 -0.29
N VAL A 2 -1.13 6.77 -0.26
CA VAL A 2 -0.97 5.82 -1.37
C VAL A 2 -2.02 6.14 -2.42
N PHE A 3 -1.56 6.33 -3.63
CA PHE A 3 -2.45 6.70 -4.71
C PHE A 3 -2.26 5.73 -5.87
N PHE A 4 -3.36 5.16 -6.33
CA PHE A 4 -3.36 4.28 -7.50
C PHE A 4 -4.12 4.95 -8.63
N TYR A 5 -3.48 5.05 -9.75
CA TYR A 5 -4.13 5.56 -10.94
C TYR A 5 -4.50 4.38 -11.83
N ILE A 6 -5.79 4.27 -12.14
CA ILE A 6 -6.28 3.24 -13.04
C ILE A 6 -6.85 3.94 -14.26
N PRO A 7 -6.19 3.84 -15.40
CA PRO A 7 -6.69 4.53 -16.59
C PRO A 7 -8.01 3.92 -17.04
N SER A 8 -8.90 4.76 -17.52
CA SER A 8 -10.16 4.31 -18.06
C SER A 8 -9.92 3.59 -19.40
N LYS A 9 -10.90 2.82 -19.81
CA LYS A 9 -10.81 2.17 -21.11
C LYS A 9 -10.64 3.16 -22.23
N LYS A 10 -11.24 4.32 -22.07
CA LYS A 10 -11.16 5.37 -23.07
C LYS A 10 -9.72 5.83 -23.24
N GLU A 11 -9.01 6.00 -22.15
CA GLU A 11 -7.61 6.39 -22.22
C GLU A 11 -6.77 5.31 -22.86
N ILE A 12 -7.06 4.07 -22.54
CA ILE A 12 -6.32 2.94 -23.10
C ILE A 12 -6.50 2.89 -24.61
N ASN A 13 -7.69 3.19 -25.09
CA ASN A 13 -7.98 3.14 -26.51
C ASN A 13 -7.28 4.21 -27.31
N THR A 14 -6.80 5.26 -26.65
CA THR A 14 -6.12 6.35 -27.35
C THR A 14 -4.62 6.31 -27.17
N MET A 15 -4.10 5.22 -26.62
CA MET A 15 -2.66 5.10 -26.37
C MET A 15 -1.88 4.99 -27.68
N ASP A 16 -0.73 5.62 -27.71
CA ASP A 16 0.21 5.38 -28.78
C ASP A 16 1.08 4.16 -28.45
N SER A 17 1.95 3.79 -29.36
CA SER A 17 2.78 2.60 -29.18
C SER A 17 3.74 2.71 -28.00
N GLY A 18 4.23 3.90 -27.74
CA GLY A 18 5.11 4.10 -26.59
C GLY A 18 4.40 3.82 -25.29
N LEU A 19 3.15 4.23 -25.21
CA LEU A 19 2.36 4.02 -24.00
C LEU A 19 2.01 2.55 -23.81
N ILE A 20 1.78 1.84 -24.90
CA ILE A 20 1.50 0.41 -24.84
C ILE A 20 2.67 -0.33 -24.22
N GLY A 21 3.89 0.02 -24.63
CA GLY A 21 5.08 -0.59 -24.05
C GLY A 21 5.21 -0.30 -22.56
N LYS A 22 4.82 0.89 -22.15
CA LYS A 22 4.87 1.26 -20.74
C LYS A 22 3.83 0.52 -19.91
N VAL A 23 2.68 0.24 -20.47
CA VAL A 23 1.66 -0.54 -19.78
C VAL A 23 2.17 -1.95 -19.51
N GLU A 24 2.80 -2.57 -20.48
CA GLU A 24 3.34 -3.90 -20.30
C GLU A 24 4.46 -3.91 -19.26
N LYS A 25 5.30 -2.90 -19.32
CA LYS A 25 6.38 -2.76 -18.36
C LYS A 25 5.82 -2.58 -16.95
N ALA A 26 4.74 -1.79 -16.83
CA ALA A 26 4.11 -1.58 -15.54
C ALA A 26 3.58 -2.86 -14.95
N LYS A 27 3.01 -3.73 -15.77
CA LYS A 27 2.52 -5.01 -15.28
C LYS A 27 3.64 -5.87 -14.71
N ARG A 28 4.77 -5.89 -15.38
CA ARG A 28 5.91 -6.65 -14.90
C ARG A 28 6.47 -6.07 -13.61
N TYR A 29 6.53 -4.75 -13.53
CA TYR A 29 7.01 -4.11 -12.31
C TYR A 29 6.08 -4.41 -11.15
N ALA A 30 4.76 -4.42 -11.40
CA ALA A 30 3.81 -4.68 -10.35
C ALA A 30 3.93 -6.09 -9.79
N GLU A 31 4.40 -7.03 -10.62
CA GLU A 31 4.62 -8.39 -10.16
C GLU A 31 5.91 -8.52 -9.35
N ASP A 32 6.82 -7.60 -9.54
CA ASP A 32 8.10 -7.62 -8.83
C ASP A 32 8.04 -6.63 -7.68
N ARG A 33 7.51 -7.09 -6.57
CA ARG A 33 7.27 -6.23 -5.42
C ARG A 33 8.56 -5.68 -4.81
N HIS A 34 9.67 -6.35 -5.03
CA HIS A 34 10.95 -5.90 -4.46
C HIS A 34 11.39 -4.56 -5.02
N ARG A 35 10.82 -4.15 -6.12
CA ARG A 35 11.19 -2.87 -6.72
C ARG A 35 10.55 -1.69 -6.02
N PHE A 36 9.53 -1.94 -5.21
CA PHE A 36 8.78 -0.87 -4.56
C PHE A 36 9.07 -0.87 -3.07
N HIS A 37 9.46 0.28 -2.57
CA HIS A 37 9.71 0.43 -1.14
C HIS A 37 8.96 1.65 -0.65
N PHE A 38 8.05 1.42 0.27
CA PHE A 38 7.30 2.52 0.86
C PHE A 38 8.12 3.13 1.97
N ASN A 39 8.24 4.44 1.93
CA ASN A 39 8.91 5.17 3.00
C ASN A 39 7.91 5.71 4.00
N GLN A 40 6.81 6.23 3.50
CA GLN A 40 5.76 6.84 4.29
C GLN A 40 4.46 6.73 3.55
N PHE A 41 3.37 6.49 4.28
CA PHE A 41 2.04 6.57 3.67
C PHE A 41 1.00 6.66 4.76
N GLU A 42 -0.22 7.07 4.36
CA GLU A 42 -1.40 6.99 5.23
C GLU A 42 -2.54 6.47 4.40
N LEU A 43 -3.44 5.79 5.07
CA LEU A 43 -4.62 5.29 4.40
C LEU A 43 -5.78 5.19 5.36
N ASP A 44 -6.97 5.10 4.80
CA ASP A 44 -8.16 4.85 5.56
C ASP A 44 -8.55 3.40 5.34
N PHE A 45 -8.77 2.71 6.43
CA PHE A 45 -9.14 1.31 6.39
C PHE A 45 -10.61 1.17 6.75
N HIS A 46 -11.36 0.48 5.92
CA HIS A 46 -12.77 0.22 6.16
C HIS A 46 -12.92 -1.06 6.94
N GLY A 47 -13.14 -0.94 8.23
CA GLY A 47 -13.35 -2.10 9.07
C GLY A 47 -14.80 -2.54 9.05
N ASP A 48 -15.09 -3.57 9.81
CA ASP A 48 -16.43 -4.14 9.85
C ASP A 48 -17.41 -3.19 10.52
N ASN A 49 -16.97 -2.44 11.52
CA ASN A 49 -17.83 -1.58 12.31
C ASN A 49 -17.57 -0.10 12.11
N SER A 50 -16.36 0.25 11.75
CA SER A 50 -15.99 1.65 11.62
C SER A 50 -14.77 1.77 10.73
N GLU A 51 -14.45 3.01 10.41
CA GLU A 51 -13.26 3.30 9.63
C GLU A 51 -12.11 3.62 10.56
N HIS A 52 -10.92 3.25 10.15
CA HIS A 52 -9.71 3.51 10.91
C HIS A 52 -8.67 4.17 10.02
N HIS A 53 -7.85 4.98 10.63
CA HIS A 53 -6.78 5.65 9.92
C HIS A 53 -5.46 4.99 10.28
N VAL A 54 -4.72 4.55 9.29
CA VAL A 54 -3.45 3.88 9.49
C VAL A 54 -2.38 4.65 8.77
N SER A 55 -1.26 4.85 9.43
CA SER A 55 -0.12 5.51 8.82
C SER A 55 1.13 4.67 9.03
N TYR A 56 2.10 4.90 8.17
CA TYR A 56 3.35 4.18 8.19
C TYR A 56 4.47 5.17 7.92
N ASP A 57 5.53 5.11 8.72
CA ASP A 57 6.68 5.98 8.56
C ASP A 57 7.94 5.20 8.88
N LYS A 58 8.68 4.84 7.86
CA LYS A 58 10.02 4.22 7.98
C LYS A 58 10.05 3.04 8.92
N GLY A 59 9.11 2.14 8.75
CA GLY A 59 9.06 0.92 9.54
C GLY A 59 8.15 0.98 10.74
N VAL A 60 7.54 2.13 10.99
CA VAL A 60 6.67 2.30 12.15
C VAL A 60 5.24 2.51 11.69
N PHE A 61 4.35 1.64 12.14
CA PHE A 61 2.93 1.77 11.88
C PHE A 61 2.25 2.49 13.01
N ASN A 62 1.21 3.24 12.67
CA ASN A 62 0.32 3.85 13.64
C ASN A 62 -1.10 3.61 13.19
N CYS A 63 -1.94 3.18 14.11
CA CYS A 63 -3.34 2.95 13.86
C CYS A 63 -4.12 3.59 15.00
N ASP A 64 -5.33 4.04 14.72
CA ASP A 64 -6.12 4.72 15.73
C ASP A 64 -7.01 3.79 16.53
N CYS A 65 -6.92 2.49 16.35
CA CYS A 65 -7.75 1.57 17.11
C CYS A 65 -7.17 1.34 18.50
N GLU A 66 -8.04 0.98 19.44
CA GLU A 66 -7.65 0.79 20.82
C GLU A 66 -6.67 -0.36 21.00
N PHE A 67 -6.85 -1.40 20.23
CA PHE A 67 -5.98 -2.55 20.33
C PHE A 67 -4.54 -2.18 20.01
N PHE A 68 -4.37 -1.34 18.99
CA PHE A 68 -3.03 -0.89 18.61
C PHE A 68 -2.42 -0.03 19.71
N LEU A 69 -3.23 0.81 20.32
CA LEU A 69 -2.71 1.69 21.38
C LEU A 69 -2.21 0.90 22.56
N THR A 70 -2.80 -0.25 22.82
CA THR A 70 -2.40 -1.10 23.93
C THR A 70 -1.24 -2.02 23.57
N HIS A 71 -1.30 -2.64 22.39
CA HIS A 71 -0.36 -3.69 22.00
C HIS A 71 0.66 -3.27 20.96
N ARG A 72 0.49 -2.10 20.39
CA ARG A 72 1.35 -1.60 19.32
C ARG A 72 1.27 -2.42 18.04
N ARG A 73 0.29 -3.31 17.96
CA ARG A 73 0.00 -4.09 16.78
C ARG A 73 -1.49 -4.37 16.78
N CYS A 74 -2.06 -4.44 15.59
CA CYS A 74 -3.47 -4.75 15.47
C CYS A 74 -3.68 -5.47 14.14
N GLY A 75 -4.92 -5.93 13.94
CA GLY A 75 -5.24 -6.61 12.69
C GLY A 75 -5.02 -5.72 11.47
N HIS A 76 -5.23 -4.44 11.62
CA HIS A 76 -5.06 -3.50 10.50
C HIS A 76 -3.59 -3.38 10.08
N SER A 77 -2.71 -3.17 11.05
CA SER A 77 -1.28 -3.04 10.71
C SER A 77 -0.70 -4.36 10.25
N MET A 78 -1.14 -5.47 10.86
CA MET A 78 -0.64 -6.77 10.44
C MET A 78 -1.10 -7.14 9.05
N ALA A 79 -2.33 -6.74 8.69
CA ALA A 79 -2.81 -6.97 7.34
C ALA A 79 -1.96 -6.23 6.32
N LEU A 80 -1.54 -5.02 6.65
CA LEU A 80 -0.67 -4.26 5.77
C LEU A 80 0.73 -4.87 5.67
N GLU A 81 1.23 -5.41 6.77
CA GLU A 81 2.53 -6.09 6.72
C GLU A 81 2.48 -7.27 5.76
N ILE A 82 1.38 -8.00 5.76
CA ILE A 82 1.23 -9.13 4.86
C ILE A 82 1.04 -8.66 3.43
N LEU A 83 0.18 -7.67 3.25
CA LEU A 83 -0.15 -7.17 1.92
C LEU A 83 1.04 -6.52 1.23
N LEU A 84 1.83 -5.79 1.99
CA LEU A 84 2.96 -5.04 1.46
C LEU A 84 4.29 -5.70 1.74
N LYS A 85 4.27 -7.01 1.99
CA LYS A 85 5.50 -7.75 2.22
C LYS A 85 6.49 -7.47 1.10
N ASP A 86 7.74 -7.29 1.47
CA ASP A 86 8.83 -6.99 0.56
C ASP A 86 8.80 -5.56 0.02
N MET A 87 7.79 -4.77 0.40
CA MET A 87 7.69 -3.39 -0.04
C MET A 87 7.85 -2.41 1.12
N ILE A 88 7.95 -2.91 2.33
CA ILE A 88 8.15 -2.07 3.51
C ILE A 88 9.26 -2.66 4.35
N VAL A 89 9.84 -1.80 5.18
CA VAL A 89 10.82 -2.24 6.15
C VAL A 89 10.08 -2.99 7.25
N GLU A 90 10.59 -4.13 7.65
CA GLU A 90 9.97 -4.89 8.72
C GLU A 90 9.97 -4.08 9.99
N THR A 91 8.82 -4.10 10.67
CA THR A 91 8.70 -3.41 11.94
C THR A 91 9.53 -4.12 12.98
N VAL A 92 10.40 -3.35 13.64
CA VAL A 92 11.18 -3.92 14.72
C VAL A 92 10.30 -3.98 15.96
N GLN A 93 10.18 -5.18 16.50
CA GLN A 93 9.41 -5.38 17.72
C GLN A 93 10.30 -5.32 18.91
N SER A 94 9.97 -4.47 19.79
CA SER A 94 10.72 -4.36 21.02
C SER A 94 9.93 -4.89 22.20
#